data_782c5c2b4f0261155d14d629c588e23e
#
_entry.id   782c5c2b4f0261155d14d629c588e23e
#
_cell.length_a   1.000
_cell.length_b   1.000
_cell.length_c   1.000
_cell.angle_alpha   90.00
_cell.angle_beta   90.00
_cell.angle_gamma   90.00
#
_symmetry.space_group_name_H-M   'P 1'
#
loop_
_entity.id
_entity.type
_entity.pdbx_description
1 polymer ?
#
loop_
_entity_poly.entity_id
_entity_poly.type
_entity_poly.pdbx_seq_one_letter_code
_entity_poly.pdbx_strand_id
1 'polypeptide(L)'
;MPSTHAITPPKDAAQALVALCAGILPVWERQLAASRAQSEVAVGQMLKAFADIGPHIDMAERQSRQISDALSPNDGGIVGLVAACEARLSPLLQDASLPAASRDAISQVLAMVRSAVHALQSISQPFAHETQMVAQQVEHMYTGFQYQDRISQMMALLEADMARLRSALNNPTGEVPQIDLWMAQLESQYAMAEQRDNHVQARTNGPGGPKEAEFF
;
A
#
# COMPACT_ATOMS: atom_id res chain seq x y z
N MET A 1 2.38 20.68 -59.40
CA MET A 1 2.98 20.72 -58.04
C MET A 1 2.36 21.90 -57.33
N PRO A 2 1.43 21.73 -56.37
CA PRO A 2 0.91 22.86 -55.62
C PRO A 2 1.94 23.22 -54.53
N SER A 3 2.37 24.47 -54.55
CA SER A 3 3.25 25.08 -53.56
C SER A 3 2.53 25.15 -52.22
N THR A 4 3.03 24.41 -51.25
CA THR A 4 2.59 24.49 -49.84
C THR A 4 3.05 25.84 -49.30
N HIS A 5 2.20 26.87 -49.37
CA HIS A 5 2.42 28.12 -48.66
C HIS A 5 2.33 27.80 -47.17
N ALA A 6 3.48 27.80 -46.49
CA ALA A 6 3.55 27.85 -45.04
C ALA A 6 2.88 29.15 -44.58
N ILE A 7 1.68 29.06 -44.00
CA ILE A 7 0.98 30.19 -43.40
C ILE A 7 1.76 30.57 -42.14
N THR A 8 2.56 31.63 -42.22
CA THR A 8 3.24 32.20 -41.06
C THR A 8 2.18 32.85 -40.14
N PRO A 9 2.01 32.44 -38.91
CA PRO A 9 1.02 33.05 -38.00
C PRO A 9 1.33 34.54 -37.84
N PRO A 10 0.30 35.39 -37.68
CA PRO A 10 0.50 36.81 -37.40
C PRO A 10 1.36 36.97 -36.13
N LYS A 11 2.24 37.97 -36.07
CA LYS A 11 3.20 38.18 -34.95
C LYS A 11 2.52 38.14 -33.59
N ASP A 12 1.30 38.68 -33.50
CA ASP A 12 0.52 38.71 -32.27
C ASP A 12 0.09 37.28 -31.81
N ALA A 13 -0.27 36.40 -32.73
CA ALA A 13 -0.62 35.02 -32.43
C ALA A 13 0.60 34.21 -31.94
N ALA A 14 1.77 34.44 -32.57
CA ALA A 14 3.00 33.79 -32.13
C ALA A 14 3.42 34.23 -30.72
N GLN A 15 3.30 35.52 -30.42
CA GLN A 15 3.57 36.03 -29.05
C GLN A 15 2.59 35.48 -28.01
N ALA A 16 1.31 35.40 -28.36
CA ALA A 16 0.29 34.82 -27.46
C ALA A 16 0.57 33.33 -27.19
N LEU A 17 0.98 32.55 -28.18
CA LEU A 17 1.40 31.16 -27.99
C LEU A 17 2.64 31.01 -27.10
N VAL A 18 3.63 31.87 -27.29
CA VAL A 18 4.83 31.89 -26.42
C VAL A 18 4.44 32.22 -24.98
N ALA A 19 3.57 33.21 -24.75
CA ALA A 19 3.08 33.56 -23.43
C ALA A 19 2.28 32.42 -22.79
N LEU A 20 1.44 31.74 -23.59
CA LEU A 20 0.70 30.56 -23.13
C LEU A 20 1.65 29.43 -22.70
N CYS A 21 2.63 29.09 -23.52
CA CYS A 21 3.64 28.09 -23.20
C CYS A 21 4.45 28.46 -21.93
N ALA A 22 4.90 29.72 -21.86
CA ALA A 22 5.65 30.21 -20.68
C ALA A 22 4.86 30.12 -19.37
N GLY A 23 3.53 30.23 -19.44
CA GLY A 23 2.67 30.09 -18.27
C GLY A 23 2.37 28.64 -17.91
N ILE A 24 2.18 27.74 -18.90
CA ILE A 24 1.78 26.35 -18.66
C ILE A 24 2.97 25.46 -18.29
N LEU A 25 4.11 25.61 -18.97
CA LEU A 25 5.26 24.73 -18.77
C LEU A 25 5.73 24.65 -17.32
N PRO A 26 5.86 25.75 -16.54
CA PRO A 26 6.25 25.68 -15.13
C PRO A 26 5.26 24.90 -14.27
N VAL A 27 3.97 24.95 -14.59
CA VAL A 27 2.94 24.16 -13.89
C VAL A 27 3.14 22.67 -14.15
N TRP A 28 3.32 22.29 -15.42
CA TRP A 28 3.58 20.89 -15.78
C TRP A 28 4.87 20.36 -15.17
N GLU A 29 5.96 21.13 -15.22
CA GLU A 29 7.23 20.74 -14.60
C GLU A 29 7.06 20.45 -13.10
N ARG A 30 6.34 21.31 -12.39
CA ARG A 30 6.09 21.12 -10.96
C ARG A 30 5.20 19.93 -10.68
N GLN A 31 4.14 19.73 -11.46
CA GLN A 31 3.25 18.58 -11.33
C GLN A 31 3.99 17.26 -11.63
N LEU A 32 4.83 17.23 -12.66
CA LEU A 32 5.67 16.08 -12.99
C LEU A 32 6.69 15.78 -11.88
N ALA A 33 7.35 16.80 -11.35
CA ALA A 33 8.32 16.64 -10.26
C ALA A 33 7.64 16.10 -9.00
N ALA A 34 6.48 16.64 -8.62
CA ALA A 34 5.70 16.16 -7.49
C ALA A 34 5.22 14.71 -7.69
N SER A 35 4.70 14.40 -8.88
CA SER A 35 4.26 13.05 -9.26
C SER A 35 5.40 12.03 -9.15
N ARG A 36 6.59 12.40 -9.65
CA ARG A 36 7.78 11.56 -9.57
C ARG A 36 8.19 11.32 -8.10
N ALA A 37 8.27 12.36 -7.29
CA ALA A 37 8.64 12.26 -5.88
C ALA A 37 7.66 11.36 -5.11
N GLN A 38 6.35 11.53 -5.31
CA GLN A 38 5.32 10.68 -4.73
C GLN A 38 5.44 9.22 -5.18
N SER A 39 5.74 8.98 -6.47
CA SER A 39 5.95 7.63 -7.00
C SER A 39 7.14 6.94 -6.35
N GLU A 40 8.27 7.64 -6.21
CA GLU A 40 9.47 7.12 -5.58
C GLU A 40 9.21 6.73 -4.12
N VAL A 41 8.48 7.57 -3.37
CA VAL A 41 8.08 7.27 -1.98
C VAL A 41 7.14 6.07 -1.91
N ALA A 42 6.09 6.04 -2.73
CA ALA A 42 5.10 4.94 -2.73
C ALA A 42 5.75 3.59 -3.09
N VAL A 43 6.62 3.56 -4.10
CA VAL A 43 7.38 2.35 -4.47
C VAL A 43 8.30 1.92 -3.35
N GLY A 44 9.01 2.87 -2.70
CA GLY A 44 9.87 2.59 -1.55
C GLY A 44 9.12 1.96 -0.38
N GLN A 45 7.93 2.48 -0.06
CA GLN A 45 7.07 1.93 0.99
C GLN A 45 6.58 0.51 0.65
N MET A 46 6.14 0.28 -0.60
CA MET A 46 5.73 -1.05 -1.04
C MET A 46 6.87 -2.05 -0.98
N LEU A 47 8.08 -1.70 -1.45
CA LEU A 47 9.26 -2.56 -1.38
C LEU A 47 9.63 -2.90 0.07
N LYS A 48 9.56 -1.90 0.97
CA LYS A 48 9.77 -2.13 2.39
C LYS A 48 8.74 -3.08 2.97
N ALA A 49 7.45 -2.87 2.71
CA ALA A 49 6.38 -3.74 3.18
C ALA A 49 6.56 -5.18 2.67
N PHE A 50 6.95 -5.39 1.42
CA PHE A 50 7.29 -6.70 0.88
C PHE A 50 8.48 -7.35 1.60
N ALA A 51 9.54 -6.59 1.83
CA ALA A 51 10.71 -7.10 2.55
C ALA A 51 10.36 -7.51 3.99
N ASP A 52 9.49 -6.74 4.64
CA ASP A 52 9.06 -6.98 6.02
C ASP A 52 8.08 -8.18 6.13
N ILE A 53 7.34 -8.54 5.08
CA ILE A 53 6.44 -9.72 5.06
C ILE A 53 7.22 -11.04 5.09
N GLY A 54 8.33 -11.14 4.37
CA GLY A 54 9.09 -12.39 4.22
C GLY A 54 9.40 -13.10 5.53
N PRO A 55 10.07 -12.44 6.50
CA PRO A 55 10.36 -13.02 7.81
C PRO A 55 9.12 -13.52 8.58
N HIS A 56 7.99 -12.80 8.47
CA HIS A 56 6.74 -13.17 9.14
C HIS A 56 6.09 -14.40 8.51
N ILE A 57 6.13 -14.53 7.18
CA ILE A 57 5.68 -15.75 6.48
C ILE A 57 6.54 -16.95 6.90
N ASP A 58 7.87 -16.81 6.88
CA ASP A 58 8.78 -17.86 7.29
C ASP A 58 8.56 -18.31 8.73
N MET A 59 8.30 -17.36 9.63
CA MET A 59 7.98 -17.64 11.04
C MET A 59 6.64 -18.37 11.15
N ALA A 60 5.60 -17.88 10.49
CA ALA A 60 4.28 -18.48 10.47
C ALA A 60 4.32 -19.93 9.91
N GLU A 61 5.12 -20.16 8.86
CA GLU A 61 5.31 -21.50 8.28
C GLU A 61 5.99 -22.47 9.24
N ARG A 62 7.05 -22.03 9.91
CA ARG A 62 7.73 -22.83 10.94
C ARG A 62 6.79 -23.18 12.09
N GLN A 63 6.03 -22.22 12.59
CA GLN A 63 5.06 -22.42 13.67
C GLN A 63 3.92 -23.35 13.23
N SER A 64 3.41 -23.16 12.02
CA SER A 64 2.38 -24.04 11.45
C SER A 64 2.85 -25.50 11.37
N ARG A 65 4.09 -25.72 10.95
CA ARG A 65 4.68 -27.07 10.94
C ARG A 65 4.81 -27.63 12.36
N GLN A 66 5.32 -26.85 13.31
CA GLN A 66 5.42 -27.28 14.72
C GLN A 66 4.06 -27.65 15.31
N ILE A 67 3.03 -26.86 15.05
CA ILE A 67 1.67 -27.15 15.49
C ILE A 67 1.15 -28.42 14.80
N SER A 68 1.36 -28.56 13.49
CA SER A 68 0.94 -29.71 12.72
C SER A 68 1.62 -31.01 13.21
N ASP A 69 2.92 -30.95 13.49
CA ASP A 69 3.69 -32.09 14.01
C ASP A 69 3.21 -32.48 15.42
N ALA A 70 2.95 -31.50 16.27
CA ALA A 70 2.41 -31.71 17.62
C ALA A 70 0.96 -32.21 17.64
N LEU A 71 0.18 -31.90 16.59
CA LEU A 71 -1.21 -32.34 16.41
C LEU A 71 -1.30 -33.58 15.50
N SER A 72 -0.17 -34.13 15.04
CA SER A 72 -0.11 -35.23 14.06
C SER A 72 -1.01 -36.41 14.45
N PRO A 73 -1.85 -36.87 13.50
CA PRO A 73 -3.11 -37.57 13.82
C PRO A 73 -2.96 -39.07 14.01
N ASN A 74 -1.79 -39.60 14.32
CA ASN A 74 -1.72 -41.03 14.51
C ASN A 74 -2.55 -41.57 15.70
N ASP A 75 -3.11 -40.68 16.55
CA ASP A 75 -4.01 -41.06 17.65
C ASP A 75 -5.01 -39.93 18.04
N GLY A 76 -5.76 -39.38 17.10
CA GLY A 76 -6.83 -38.40 17.41
C GLY A 76 -6.31 -37.22 18.27
N GLY A 77 -6.21 -36.03 17.73
CA GLY A 77 -5.52 -34.82 18.20
C GLY A 77 -5.25 -34.76 19.71
N ILE A 78 -4.07 -34.36 20.10
CA ILE A 78 -3.61 -34.32 21.53
C ILE A 78 -4.68 -33.75 22.47
N VAL A 79 -5.42 -32.73 22.07
CA VAL A 79 -6.50 -32.13 22.87
C VAL A 79 -7.63 -33.13 23.11
N GLY A 80 -8.03 -33.89 22.10
CA GLY A 80 -9.05 -34.94 22.23
C GLY A 80 -8.58 -36.11 23.09
N LEU A 81 -7.30 -36.49 22.91
CA LEU A 81 -6.68 -37.55 23.75
C LEU A 81 -6.65 -37.16 25.21
N VAL A 82 -6.32 -35.91 25.53
CA VAL A 82 -6.33 -35.38 26.89
C VAL A 82 -7.71 -35.44 27.50
N ALA A 83 -8.71 -34.98 26.79
CA ALA A 83 -10.10 -35.01 27.27
C ALA A 83 -10.57 -36.47 27.50
N ALA A 84 -10.22 -37.39 26.62
CA ALA A 84 -10.52 -38.81 26.78
C ALA A 84 -9.78 -39.45 27.96
N CYS A 85 -8.53 -39.11 28.18
CA CYS A 85 -7.76 -39.57 29.34
C CYS A 85 -8.36 -39.03 30.64
N GLU A 86 -8.69 -37.75 30.70
CA GLU A 86 -9.34 -37.15 31.89
C GLU A 86 -10.69 -37.80 32.19
N ALA A 87 -11.54 -37.99 31.20
CA ALA A 87 -12.84 -38.62 31.36
C ALA A 87 -12.76 -40.07 31.90
N ARG A 88 -11.72 -40.81 31.47
CA ARG A 88 -11.52 -42.20 31.92
C ARG A 88 -10.81 -42.31 33.29
N LEU A 89 -9.93 -41.38 33.62
CA LEU A 89 -9.12 -41.42 34.81
C LEU A 89 -9.76 -40.70 36.01
N SER A 90 -10.62 -39.71 35.74
CA SER A 90 -11.31 -38.95 36.78
C SER A 90 -12.15 -39.80 37.76
N PRO A 91 -12.92 -40.82 37.32
CA PRO A 91 -13.62 -41.71 38.23
C PRO A 91 -12.67 -42.51 39.15
N LEU A 92 -11.51 -42.90 38.63
CA LEU A 92 -10.51 -43.66 39.38
C LEU A 92 -9.87 -42.81 40.50
N LEU A 93 -9.75 -41.51 40.29
CA LEU A 93 -9.26 -40.57 41.31
C LEU A 93 -10.24 -40.41 42.50
N GLN A 94 -11.52 -40.66 42.26
CA GLN A 94 -12.58 -40.59 43.27
C GLN A 94 -12.81 -41.91 43.97
N ASP A 95 -12.23 -43.01 43.48
CA ASP A 95 -12.37 -44.33 44.11
C ASP A 95 -11.51 -44.45 45.37
N ALA A 96 -12.16 -44.56 46.52
CA ALA A 96 -11.52 -44.71 47.82
C ALA A 96 -10.79 -46.06 48.00
N SER A 97 -11.08 -47.04 47.13
CA SER A 97 -10.42 -48.37 47.16
C SER A 97 -9.03 -48.35 46.53
N LEU A 98 -8.69 -47.29 45.74
CA LEU A 98 -7.41 -47.18 45.09
C LEU A 98 -6.30 -46.75 46.08
N PRO A 99 -5.11 -47.38 46.03
CA PRO A 99 -3.97 -46.94 46.84
C PRO A 99 -3.60 -45.49 46.59
N ALA A 100 -3.20 -44.76 47.63
CA ALA A 100 -2.82 -43.36 47.53
C ALA A 100 -1.73 -43.12 46.44
N ALA A 101 -0.72 -44.00 46.41
CA ALA A 101 0.35 -43.92 45.40
C ALA A 101 -0.15 -44.03 43.95
N SER A 102 -1.21 -44.82 43.71
CA SER A 102 -1.81 -44.94 42.38
C SER A 102 -2.60 -43.68 41.99
N ARG A 103 -3.32 -43.07 42.94
CA ARG A 103 -4.01 -41.80 42.73
C ARG A 103 -3.03 -40.66 42.42
N ASP A 104 -1.91 -40.61 43.15
CA ASP A 104 -0.85 -39.63 42.92
C ASP A 104 -0.21 -39.79 41.54
N ALA A 105 0.05 -41.03 41.10
CA ALA A 105 0.59 -41.32 39.78
C ALA A 105 -0.37 -40.88 38.66
N ILE A 106 -1.67 -41.16 38.80
CA ILE A 106 -2.70 -40.72 37.85
C ILE A 106 -2.77 -39.20 37.80
N SER A 107 -2.73 -38.55 38.98
CA SER A 107 -2.76 -37.06 39.03
C SER A 107 -1.53 -36.44 38.35
N GLN A 108 -0.34 -37.05 38.51
CA GLN A 108 0.88 -36.60 37.87
C GLN A 108 0.81 -36.75 36.36
N VAL A 109 0.28 -37.87 35.84
CA VAL A 109 0.09 -38.09 34.38
C VAL A 109 -0.88 -37.04 33.81
N LEU A 110 -2.01 -36.80 34.49
CA LEU A 110 -2.96 -35.75 34.03
C LEU A 110 -2.33 -34.36 34.04
N ALA A 111 -1.50 -34.06 35.07
CA ALA A 111 -0.78 -32.78 35.13
C ALA A 111 0.21 -32.63 33.96
N MET A 112 0.97 -33.70 33.63
CA MET A 112 1.90 -33.69 32.46
C MET A 112 1.15 -33.47 31.15
N VAL A 113 0.03 -34.14 30.99
CA VAL A 113 -0.79 -34.02 29.80
C VAL A 113 -1.38 -32.61 29.66
N ARG A 114 -1.90 -32.02 30.74
CA ARG A 114 -2.34 -30.60 30.72
C ARG A 114 -1.20 -29.66 30.40
N SER A 115 -0.01 -29.91 30.94
CA SER A 115 1.17 -29.09 30.64
C SER A 115 1.55 -29.16 29.15
N ALA A 116 1.43 -30.32 28.51
CA ALA A 116 1.67 -30.47 27.09
C ALA A 116 0.67 -29.70 26.25
N VAL A 117 -0.61 -29.72 26.59
CA VAL A 117 -1.65 -28.91 25.95
C VAL A 117 -1.37 -27.41 26.09
N HIS A 118 -1.00 -26.98 27.29
CA HIS A 118 -0.65 -25.59 27.56
C HIS A 118 0.58 -25.14 26.72
N ALA A 119 1.57 -25.99 26.56
CA ALA A 119 2.73 -25.75 25.70
C ALA A 119 2.31 -25.56 24.23
N LEU A 120 1.38 -26.38 23.72
CA LEU A 120 0.83 -26.22 22.36
C LEU A 120 0.06 -24.91 22.19
N GLN A 121 -0.73 -24.52 23.18
CA GLN A 121 -1.43 -23.23 23.16
C GLN A 121 -0.43 -22.07 23.14
N SER A 122 0.67 -22.16 23.88
CA SER A 122 1.71 -21.14 23.87
C SER A 122 2.46 -21.02 22.54
N ILE A 123 2.52 -22.10 21.75
CA ILE A 123 3.08 -22.08 20.39
C ILE A 123 2.10 -21.43 19.41
N SER A 124 0.80 -21.57 19.61
CA SER A 124 -0.23 -21.00 18.72
C SER A 124 -0.37 -19.48 18.84
N GLN A 125 -0.08 -18.89 19.99
CA GLN A 125 -0.19 -17.44 20.20
C GLN A 125 0.76 -16.62 19.28
N PRO A 126 2.06 -16.94 19.18
CA PRO A 126 2.96 -16.26 18.25
C PRO A 126 2.48 -16.34 16.80
N PHE A 127 1.89 -17.47 16.38
CA PHE A 127 1.34 -17.62 15.03
C PHE A 127 0.24 -16.59 14.73
N ALA A 128 -0.67 -16.33 15.68
CA ALA A 128 -1.68 -15.30 15.53
C ALA A 128 -1.06 -13.89 15.41
N HIS A 129 0.00 -13.62 16.17
CA HIS A 129 0.74 -12.36 16.09
C HIS A 129 1.41 -12.18 14.72
N GLU A 130 2.11 -13.20 14.20
CA GLU A 130 2.75 -13.15 12.88
C GLU A 130 1.73 -12.93 11.76
N THR A 131 0.57 -13.58 11.83
CA THR A 131 -0.53 -13.36 10.88
C THR A 131 -1.03 -11.92 10.91
N GLN A 132 -1.15 -11.32 12.10
CA GLN A 132 -1.53 -9.92 12.25
C GLN A 132 -0.49 -8.97 11.67
N MET A 133 0.80 -9.24 11.89
CA MET A 133 1.89 -8.46 11.30
C MET A 133 1.87 -8.51 9.77
N VAL A 134 1.66 -9.67 9.17
CA VAL A 134 1.49 -9.82 7.72
C VAL A 134 0.28 -9.01 7.22
N ALA A 135 -0.85 -9.07 7.92
CA ALA A 135 -2.04 -8.29 7.56
C ALA A 135 -1.77 -6.77 7.56
N GLN A 136 -1.02 -6.27 8.55
CA GLN A 136 -0.63 -4.86 8.59
C GLN A 136 0.30 -4.48 7.42
N GLN A 137 1.26 -5.32 7.04
CA GLN A 137 2.12 -5.06 5.90
C GLN A 137 1.33 -5.05 4.59
N VAL A 138 0.35 -5.93 4.43
CA VAL A 138 -0.57 -5.93 3.28
C VAL A 138 -1.37 -4.63 3.23
N GLU A 139 -1.85 -4.11 4.36
CA GLU A 139 -2.57 -2.82 4.42
C GLU A 139 -1.67 -1.65 3.98
N HIS A 140 -0.40 -1.63 4.41
CA HIS A 140 0.57 -0.64 3.93
C HIS A 140 0.79 -0.72 2.42
N MET A 141 0.80 -1.93 1.85
CA MET A 141 0.87 -2.11 0.39
C MET A 141 -0.36 -1.54 -0.31
N TYR A 142 -1.58 -1.77 0.20
CA TYR A 142 -2.80 -1.18 -0.35
C TYR A 142 -2.74 0.34 -0.38
N THR A 143 -2.21 0.95 0.67
CA THR A 143 -1.98 2.41 0.71
C THR A 143 -1.04 2.85 -0.42
N GLY A 144 0.05 2.13 -0.63
CA GLY A 144 0.98 2.38 -1.74
C GLY A 144 0.31 2.29 -3.12
N PHE A 145 -0.57 1.30 -3.34
CA PHE A 145 -1.33 1.17 -4.57
C PHE A 145 -2.32 2.32 -4.79
N GLN A 146 -2.95 2.83 -3.73
CA GLN A 146 -3.82 4.01 -3.85
C GLN A 146 -3.04 5.24 -4.29
N TYR A 147 -1.80 5.42 -3.80
CA TYR A 147 -0.92 6.49 -4.29
C TYR A 147 -0.56 6.31 -5.76
N GLN A 148 -0.27 5.08 -6.19
CA GLN A 148 0.04 4.79 -7.58
C GLN A 148 -1.14 5.12 -8.52
N ASP A 149 -2.37 4.83 -8.11
CA ASP A 149 -3.58 5.17 -8.86
C ASP A 149 -3.73 6.70 -9.00
N ARG A 150 -3.54 7.45 -7.91
CA ARG A 150 -3.57 8.92 -7.92
C ARG A 150 -2.51 9.51 -8.86
N ILE A 151 -1.29 8.97 -8.83
CA ILE A 151 -0.20 9.39 -9.71
C ILE A 151 -0.57 9.14 -11.18
N SER A 152 -1.15 7.98 -11.48
CA SER A 152 -1.62 7.64 -12.82
C SER A 152 -2.69 8.60 -13.32
N GLN A 153 -3.64 8.99 -12.48
CA GLN A 153 -4.66 9.98 -12.81
C GLN A 153 -4.04 11.37 -13.07
N MET A 154 -3.07 11.79 -12.27
CA MET A 154 -2.34 13.05 -12.46
C MET A 154 -1.59 13.05 -13.80
N MET A 155 -0.89 11.95 -14.13
CA MET A 155 -0.17 11.83 -15.40
C MET A 155 -1.10 11.86 -16.61
N ALA A 156 -2.24 11.17 -16.54
CA ALA A 156 -3.24 11.19 -17.61
C ALA A 156 -3.80 12.61 -17.85
N LEU A 157 -4.01 13.38 -16.80
CA LEU A 157 -4.44 14.77 -16.90
C LEU A 157 -3.39 15.65 -17.60
N LEU A 158 -2.11 15.48 -17.25
CA LEU A 158 -1.02 16.21 -17.90
C LEU A 158 -0.87 15.83 -19.36
N GLU A 159 -0.98 14.54 -19.70
CA GLU A 159 -0.98 14.07 -21.09
C GLU A 159 -2.11 14.69 -21.91
N ALA A 160 -3.32 14.76 -21.35
CA ALA A 160 -4.47 15.38 -21.99
C ALA A 160 -4.24 16.88 -22.23
N ASP A 161 -3.66 17.58 -21.26
CA ASP A 161 -3.36 19.01 -21.37
C ASP A 161 -2.24 19.29 -22.39
N MET A 162 -1.20 18.44 -22.43
CA MET A 162 -0.17 18.49 -23.47
C MET A 162 -0.74 18.26 -24.86
N ALA A 163 -1.66 17.30 -25.02
CA ALA A 163 -2.34 17.06 -26.29
C ALA A 163 -3.18 18.27 -26.71
N ARG A 164 -3.85 18.95 -25.77
CA ARG A 164 -4.59 20.17 -25.99
C ARG A 164 -3.67 21.29 -26.48
N LEU A 165 -2.51 21.50 -25.83
CA LEU A 165 -1.53 22.51 -26.28
C LEU A 165 -0.99 22.18 -27.66
N ARG A 166 -0.65 20.93 -27.95
CA ARG A 166 -0.22 20.49 -29.27
C ARG A 166 -1.27 20.78 -30.36
N SER A 167 -2.54 20.58 -30.04
CA SER A 167 -3.64 20.90 -30.95
C SER A 167 -3.74 22.40 -31.23
N ALA A 168 -3.60 23.24 -30.21
CA ALA A 168 -3.60 24.70 -30.35
C ALA A 168 -2.40 25.19 -31.21
N LEU A 169 -1.22 24.61 -31.01
CA LEU A 169 -0.02 24.92 -31.81
C LEU A 169 -0.14 24.52 -33.27
N ASN A 170 -0.87 23.44 -33.59
CA ASN A 170 -1.07 22.93 -34.94
C ASN A 170 -2.19 23.66 -35.69
N ASN A 171 -2.98 24.50 -35.01
CA ASN A 171 -4.05 25.29 -35.61
C ASN A 171 -3.76 26.79 -35.54
N PRO A 172 -2.81 27.31 -36.36
CA PRO A 172 -2.32 28.68 -36.29
C PRO A 172 -3.34 29.73 -36.72
N THR A 173 -4.45 29.30 -37.33
CA THR A 173 -5.56 30.20 -37.78
C THR A 173 -6.67 30.29 -36.72
N GLY A 174 -6.60 29.48 -35.66
CA GLY A 174 -7.54 29.53 -34.54
C GLY A 174 -7.24 30.69 -33.60
N GLU A 175 -8.24 31.05 -32.80
CA GLU A 175 -8.07 31.99 -31.72
C GLU A 175 -7.17 31.33 -30.65
N VAL A 176 -6.07 32.01 -30.25
CA VAL A 176 -5.16 31.50 -29.22
C VAL A 176 -5.88 31.57 -27.89
N PRO A 177 -6.02 30.46 -27.13
CA PRO A 177 -6.67 30.46 -25.85
C PRO A 177 -5.97 31.39 -24.85
N GLN A 178 -6.75 32.14 -24.08
CA GLN A 178 -6.21 33.01 -23.02
C GLN A 178 -5.65 32.13 -21.92
N ILE A 179 -4.49 32.50 -21.39
CA ILE A 179 -3.78 31.73 -20.35
C ILE A 179 -4.62 31.53 -19.10
N ASP A 180 -5.36 32.55 -18.67
CA ASP A 180 -6.17 32.47 -17.45
C ASP A 180 -7.33 31.48 -17.59
N LEU A 181 -7.96 31.43 -18.78
CA LEU A 181 -9.01 30.45 -19.08
C LEU A 181 -8.42 29.04 -19.18
N TRP A 182 -7.22 28.91 -19.74
CA TRP A 182 -6.52 27.63 -19.80
C TRP A 182 -6.20 27.09 -18.42
N MET A 183 -5.62 27.94 -17.55
CA MET A 183 -5.27 27.58 -16.19
C MET A 183 -6.49 27.24 -15.33
N ALA A 184 -7.58 28.00 -15.46
CA ALA A 184 -8.83 27.70 -14.76
C ALA A 184 -9.43 26.36 -15.18
N GLN A 185 -9.35 26.02 -16.46
CA GLN A 185 -9.80 24.74 -16.97
C GLN A 185 -8.93 23.59 -16.45
N LEU A 186 -7.61 23.75 -16.45
CA LEU A 186 -6.68 22.76 -15.89
C LEU A 186 -6.95 22.55 -14.40
N GLU A 187 -7.08 23.62 -13.61
CA GLU A 187 -7.38 23.58 -12.18
C GLU A 187 -8.72 22.90 -11.88
N SER A 188 -9.74 23.10 -12.72
CA SER A 188 -11.05 22.47 -12.53
C SER A 188 -11.02 20.94 -12.64
N GLN A 189 -9.99 20.38 -13.27
CA GLN A 189 -9.82 18.96 -13.48
C GLN A 189 -9.01 18.28 -12.35
N TYR A 190 -8.44 19.06 -11.43
CA TYR A 190 -7.68 18.51 -10.31
C TYR A 190 -8.58 17.80 -9.31
N ALA A 191 -8.29 16.52 -9.09
CA ALA A 191 -8.99 15.70 -8.11
C ALA A 191 -8.43 15.86 -6.68
N MET A 192 -7.16 16.30 -6.54
CA MET A 192 -6.44 16.33 -5.27
C MET A 192 -6.08 17.75 -4.85
N ALA A 193 -6.05 17.98 -3.51
CA ALA A 193 -5.64 19.28 -2.94
C ALA A 193 -4.19 19.62 -3.31
N GLU A 194 -3.28 18.63 -3.26
CA GLU A 194 -1.86 18.82 -3.59
C GLU A 194 -1.65 19.31 -5.03
N GLN A 195 -2.49 18.88 -5.98
CA GLN A 195 -2.43 19.36 -7.36
C GLN A 195 -2.77 20.85 -7.45
N ARG A 196 -3.77 21.29 -6.70
CA ARG A 196 -4.18 22.71 -6.63
C ARG A 196 -3.08 23.55 -5.98
N ASP A 197 -2.50 23.08 -4.89
CA ASP A 197 -1.40 23.77 -4.19
C ASP A 197 -0.18 23.93 -5.10
N ASN A 198 0.20 22.87 -5.81
CA ASN A 198 1.29 22.90 -6.79
C ASN A 198 1.01 23.87 -7.93
N HIS A 199 -0.24 23.96 -8.39
CA HIS A 199 -0.67 24.89 -9.43
C HIS A 199 -0.53 26.34 -8.96
N VAL A 200 -1.05 26.66 -7.77
CA VAL A 200 -0.99 28.01 -7.18
C VAL A 200 0.47 28.43 -6.96
N GLN A 201 1.30 27.56 -6.40
CA GLN A 201 2.73 27.83 -6.17
C GLN A 201 3.50 28.06 -7.48
N ALA A 202 3.13 27.36 -8.56
CA ALA A 202 3.76 27.56 -9.87
C ALA A 202 3.42 28.94 -10.47
N ARG A 203 2.24 29.49 -10.18
CA ARG A 203 1.82 30.83 -10.63
C ARG A 203 2.43 31.95 -9.81
N THR A 204 2.65 31.73 -8.50
CA THR A 204 3.11 32.78 -7.57
C THR A 204 4.63 32.88 -7.45
N ASN A 205 5.31 31.74 -7.58
CA ASN A 205 6.76 31.67 -7.48
C ASN A 205 7.29 31.29 -8.87
N GLY A 206 7.84 32.21 -9.66
CA GLY A 206 8.65 31.87 -10.83
C GLY A 206 9.68 30.75 -10.49
N PRO A 207 10.56 30.28 -11.39
CA PRO A 207 11.35 29.06 -11.23
C PRO A 207 12.20 29.08 -9.96
N GLY A 208 11.66 28.66 -8.86
CA GLY A 208 12.26 28.53 -7.53
C GLY A 208 12.11 27.10 -7.06
N GLY A 209 13.23 26.52 -6.64
CA GLY A 209 13.45 25.10 -6.40
C GLY A 209 12.45 24.36 -5.49
N PRO A 210 12.53 23.03 -5.46
CA PRO A 210 11.58 22.19 -4.72
C PRO A 210 11.68 22.48 -3.21
N LYS A 211 10.55 22.89 -2.62
CA LYS A 211 10.40 22.80 -1.17
C LYS A 211 10.17 21.34 -0.82
N GLU A 212 10.97 20.82 0.10
CA GLU A 212 10.76 19.50 0.71
C GLU A 212 9.31 19.39 1.19
N ALA A 213 8.63 18.33 0.75
CA ALA A 213 7.32 18.00 1.26
C ALA A 213 7.48 17.49 2.70
N GLU A 214 7.02 18.28 3.67
CA GLU A 214 6.86 17.80 5.04
C GLU A 214 5.72 16.78 5.07
N PHE A 215 6.05 15.52 5.35
CA PHE A 215 5.09 14.45 5.59
C PHE A 215 4.79 14.38 7.09
N PHE A 216 3.51 14.51 7.41
CA PHE A 216 2.95 14.11 8.70
C PHE A 216 2.42 12.68 8.64
#